data_b4f89477aa380ac93f30d74d26520b8b
#
_entry.id   b4f89477aa380ac93f30d74d26520b8b
#
_cell.length_a   1.000
_cell.length_b   1.000
_cell.length_c   1.000
_cell.angle_alpha   90.00
_cell.angle_beta   90.00
_cell.angle_gamma   90.00
#
_symmetry.space_group_name_H-M   'P 1'
#
loop_
_entity.id
_entity.type
_entity.pdbx_description
1 polymer ?
#
loop_
_entity_poly.entity_id
_entity_poly.type
_entity_poly.pdbx_seq_one_letter_code
_entity_poly.pdbx_strand_id
1 'polypeptide(L)'
;MSDNVSEGLLAEPPFSKEAAVDPATASHDRGAGGQATTFAVVITSYNYRDFVLEAVESALAQSRKAVQVIVVDDGSTDGSDALLREHYAADERVTLISGVNGGQLSAFQRGVNAARAEVICFLDSDDRWEPAYLAHLGALYDTRADIDFVFSDLQLFDQQDRVMKFHDHAVDLGYTAISTYVLTQWYGAPSSALSMRARWARQALDLPDSFQRTWRLSADNCLVFGCSVLGAHKYYLPTGCVRYRIHGANGWWSNESPRLEYINKMTSSALIQHYAARVGMGPECIEFSKLEFMTKPRPPWKETKRYVRLVMMRRVSPWRKWERAVNILRRGWRLRG
;
A
#
# COMPACT_ATOMS: atom_id res chain seq x y z
N MET A 1 -27.15 -26.66 -51.49
CA MET A 1 -27.94 -25.87 -50.50
C MET A 1 -27.01 -25.55 -49.39
N SER A 2 -26.68 -24.31 -49.35
CA SER A 2 -25.60 -23.66 -48.58
C SER A 2 -26.05 -23.40 -47.16
N ASP A 3 -25.30 -23.88 -46.17
CA ASP A 3 -25.46 -23.50 -44.77
C ASP A 3 -24.41 -22.44 -44.43
N ASN A 4 -24.92 -21.22 -44.26
CA ASN A 4 -24.19 -20.09 -43.69
C ASN A 4 -24.05 -20.29 -42.18
N VAL A 5 -22.84 -20.50 -41.71
CA VAL A 5 -22.49 -20.40 -40.29
C VAL A 5 -22.03 -18.97 -40.05
N SER A 6 -22.84 -18.22 -39.30
CA SER A 6 -22.59 -16.86 -38.87
C SER A 6 -21.39 -16.80 -37.92
N GLU A 7 -20.36 -16.05 -38.32
CA GLU A 7 -19.26 -15.61 -37.46
C GLU A 7 -19.79 -14.75 -36.32
N GLY A 8 -19.71 -15.27 -35.09
CA GLY A 8 -19.95 -14.49 -33.88
C GLY A 8 -18.82 -13.51 -33.63
N LEU A 9 -19.14 -12.22 -33.68
CA LEU A 9 -18.25 -11.12 -33.29
C LEU A 9 -17.74 -11.37 -31.85
N LEU A 10 -16.44 -11.59 -31.74
CA LEU A 10 -15.74 -11.45 -30.46
C LEU A 10 -15.72 -9.96 -30.09
N ALA A 11 -16.38 -9.59 -29.02
CA ALA A 11 -16.34 -8.24 -28.48
C ALA A 11 -14.89 -7.90 -28.06
N GLU A 12 -14.38 -6.78 -28.54
CA GLU A 12 -13.06 -6.26 -28.16
C GLU A 12 -13.05 -5.96 -26.63
N PRO A 13 -11.92 -6.22 -25.93
CA PRO A 13 -11.82 -5.91 -24.52
C PRO A 13 -11.81 -4.39 -24.28
N PRO A 14 -12.30 -3.90 -23.13
CA PRO A 14 -12.54 -2.49 -22.85
C PRO A 14 -11.28 -1.66 -22.54
N PHE A 15 -10.15 -1.96 -23.13
CA PHE A 15 -8.98 -1.11 -23.09
C PHE A 15 -8.92 -0.31 -24.39
N SER A 16 -9.37 0.94 -24.33
CA SER A 16 -9.22 1.90 -25.43
C SER A 16 -7.76 1.96 -25.87
N LYS A 17 -7.55 1.81 -27.17
CA LYS A 17 -6.27 2.09 -27.84
C LYS A 17 -5.99 3.59 -27.81
N GLU A 18 -5.58 4.13 -26.67
CA GLU A 18 -4.87 5.40 -26.64
C GLU A 18 -3.38 5.12 -26.46
N ALA A 19 -2.64 5.37 -27.54
CA ALA A 19 -1.20 5.51 -27.66
C ALA A 19 -0.36 4.40 -27.00
N ALA A 20 0.04 3.43 -27.80
CA ALA A 20 1.24 2.65 -27.52
C ALA A 20 2.44 3.62 -27.44
N VAL A 21 2.80 4.03 -26.25
CA VAL A 21 4.05 4.75 -25.97
C VAL A 21 5.15 3.71 -26.00
N ASP A 22 6.11 3.89 -26.92
CA ASP A 22 7.31 3.09 -27.05
C ASP A 22 8.05 3.04 -25.69
N PRO A 23 8.25 1.87 -25.07
CA PRO A 23 8.91 1.76 -23.77
C PRO A 23 10.39 2.20 -23.77
N ALA A 24 10.97 2.49 -24.92
CA ALA A 24 12.35 2.99 -25.05
C ALA A 24 12.48 4.51 -24.89
N THR A 25 11.37 5.28 -24.91
CA THR A 25 11.41 6.76 -24.84
C THR A 25 10.77 7.36 -23.59
N ALA A 26 10.33 6.55 -22.63
CA ALA A 26 9.77 7.04 -21.36
C ALA A 26 10.84 7.34 -20.30
N SER A 27 11.95 7.98 -20.68
CA SER A 27 12.69 8.85 -19.77
C SER A 27 11.91 10.17 -19.71
N HIS A 28 10.84 10.23 -18.91
CA HIS A 28 10.24 11.50 -18.52
C HIS A 28 11.19 12.17 -17.53
N ASP A 29 12.25 12.75 -18.10
CA ASP A 29 12.98 13.86 -17.51
C ASP A 29 11.94 14.98 -17.27
N ARG A 30 11.43 15.12 -16.06
CA ARG A 30 10.81 16.36 -15.63
C ARG A 30 11.95 17.35 -15.58
N GLY A 31 12.09 18.13 -16.65
CA GLY A 31 13.06 19.24 -16.72
C GLY A 31 13.03 20.05 -15.42
N ALA A 32 14.16 20.61 -15.05
CA ALA A 32 14.45 21.38 -13.83
C ALA A 32 13.46 22.55 -13.60
N GLY A 33 12.23 22.25 -13.20
CA GLY A 33 11.10 23.16 -12.99
C GLY A 33 9.81 22.45 -12.52
N GLY A 34 9.85 21.12 -12.30
CA GLY A 34 8.69 20.35 -11.80
C GLY A 34 8.35 20.78 -10.36
N GLN A 35 7.07 21.09 -10.11
CA GLN A 35 6.56 21.40 -8.78
C GLN A 35 6.82 20.19 -7.85
N ALA A 36 7.37 20.48 -6.65
CA ALA A 36 7.67 19.45 -5.65
C ALA A 36 6.39 18.72 -5.24
N THR A 37 6.43 17.38 -5.14
CA THR A 37 5.29 16.54 -4.72
C THR A 37 4.74 17.00 -3.37
N THR A 38 3.43 17.18 -3.29
CA THR A 38 2.75 17.59 -2.06
C THR A 38 2.31 16.38 -1.24
N PHE A 39 2.37 16.51 0.10
CA PHE A 39 2.03 15.45 1.05
C PHE A 39 0.88 15.88 1.97
N ALA A 40 -0.10 14.99 2.18
CA ALA A 40 -1.03 15.06 3.30
C ALA A 40 -0.74 13.89 4.24
N VAL A 41 -0.83 14.13 5.54
CA VAL A 41 -0.70 13.10 6.58
C VAL A 41 -2.08 12.83 7.16
N VAL A 42 -2.53 11.58 7.13
CA VAL A 42 -3.77 11.11 7.75
C VAL A 42 -3.41 10.38 9.04
N ILE A 43 -3.81 10.95 10.18
CA ILE A 43 -3.62 10.38 11.52
C ILE A 43 -4.98 9.88 12.00
N THR A 44 -5.09 8.60 12.36
CA THR A 44 -6.33 8.03 12.93
C THR A 44 -6.17 7.75 14.40
N SER A 45 -7.14 8.17 15.20
CA SER A 45 -7.12 8.07 16.66
C SER A 45 -8.42 7.51 17.21
N TYR A 46 -8.31 6.61 18.19
CA TYR A 46 -9.43 6.16 19.03
C TYR A 46 -8.93 5.76 20.41
N ASN A 47 -9.22 6.60 21.41
CA ASN A 47 -8.80 6.40 22.81
C ASN A 47 -7.26 6.32 22.98
N TYR A 48 -6.53 7.24 22.34
CA TYR A 48 -5.08 7.38 22.43
C TYR A 48 -4.64 8.75 22.95
N ARG A 49 -5.34 9.27 23.97
CA ARG A 49 -5.07 10.58 24.56
C ARG A 49 -3.61 10.82 24.91
N ASP A 50 -2.95 9.80 25.46
CA ASP A 50 -1.58 9.90 25.95
C ASP A 50 -0.52 9.97 24.84
N PHE A 51 -0.88 9.63 23.59
CA PHE A 51 0.05 9.50 22.48
C PHE A 51 -0.25 10.46 21.31
N VAL A 52 -1.51 10.82 21.11
CA VAL A 52 -1.96 11.49 19.88
C VAL A 52 -1.26 12.83 19.63
N LEU A 53 -0.91 13.60 20.65
CA LEU A 53 -0.18 14.86 20.48
C LEU A 53 1.23 14.60 19.91
N GLU A 54 1.94 13.56 20.42
CA GLU A 54 3.27 13.20 19.93
C GLU A 54 3.22 12.82 18.44
N ALA A 55 2.20 12.07 18.02
CA ALA A 55 2.00 11.72 16.62
C ALA A 55 1.80 12.96 15.74
N VAL A 56 0.89 13.86 16.13
CA VAL A 56 0.61 15.11 15.39
C VAL A 56 1.84 16.01 15.32
N GLU A 57 2.53 16.21 16.45
CA GLU A 57 3.75 17.02 16.50
C GLU A 57 4.85 16.45 15.60
N SER A 58 5.01 15.11 15.57
CA SER A 58 5.99 14.47 14.71
C SER A 58 5.71 14.70 13.21
N ALA A 59 4.42 14.73 12.83
CA ALA A 59 4.00 15.06 11.46
C ALA A 59 4.21 16.54 11.12
N LEU A 60 3.97 17.45 12.06
CA LEU A 60 4.19 18.91 11.89
C LEU A 60 5.68 19.28 11.89
N ALA A 61 6.53 18.51 12.59
CA ALA A 61 7.97 18.72 12.72
C ALA A 61 8.79 18.27 11.51
N GLN A 62 8.16 17.66 10.49
CA GLN A 62 8.89 17.16 9.33
C GLN A 62 9.72 18.26 8.66
N SER A 63 10.96 17.91 8.22
CA SER A 63 11.85 18.84 7.49
C SER A 63 11.27 19.25 6.14
N ARG A 64 10.65 18.30 5.41
CA ARG A 64 9.76 18.58 4.29
C ARG A 64 8.33 18.67 4.82
N LYS A 65 7.73 19.84 4.76
CA LYS A 65 6.41 20.07 5.35
C LYS A 65 5.30 19.37 4.56
N ALA A 66 4.38 18.73 5.28
CA ALA A 66 3.09 18.37 4.71
C ALA A 66 2.26 19.64 4.46
N VAL A 67 1.48 19.67 3.39
CA VAL A 67 0.53 20.77 3.12
C VAL A 67 -0.72 20.65 3.98
N GLN A 68 -0.96 19.46 4.57
CA GLN A 68 -2.12 19.20 5.41
C GLN A 68 -1.83 18.03 6.36
N VAL A 69 -2.13 18.19 7.65
CA VAL A 69 -2.19 17.10 8.65
C VAL A 69 -3.66 16.92 9.04
N ILE A 70 -4.22 15.76 8.76
CA ILE A 70 -5.62 15.45 8.99
C ILE A 70 -5.70 14.47 10.14
N VAL A 71 -6.27 14.88 11.27
CA VAL A 71 -6.47 14.02 12.43
C VAL A 71 -7.93 13.61 12.47
N VAL A 72 -8.16 12.30 12.40
CA VAL A 72 -9.50 11.70 12.45
C VAL A 72 -9.67 11.03 13.80
N ASP A 73 -10.42 11.68 14.69
CA ASP A 73 -10.88 11.06 15.92
C ASP A 73 -12.11 10.19 15.64
N ASP A 74 -11.99 8.90 15.87
CA ASP A 74 -13.04 7.91 15.59
C ASP A 74 -13.97 7.70 16.79
N GLY A 75 -14.37 8.82 17.43
CA GLY A 75 -15.34 8.80 18.54
C GLY A 75 -14.70 8.40 19.87
N SER A 76 -13.53 8.95 20.18
CA SER A 76 -12.85 8.72 21.46
C SER A 76 -13.68 9.18 22.66
N THR A 77 -13.56 8.45 23.76
CA THR A 77 -14.25 8.71 25.03
C THR A 77 -13.31 9.07 26.19
N ASP A 78 -12.00 9.09 25.91
CA ASP A 78 -10.93 9.36 26.88
C ASP A 78 -10.52 10.85 26.96
N GLY A 79 -11.21 11.72 26.21
CA GLY A 79 -10.90 13.14 26.11
C GLY A 79 -9.89 13.52 25.01
N SER A 80 -9.52 12.59 24.14
CA SER A 80 -8.62 12.85 22.99
C SER A 80 -9.14 13.96 22.09
N ASP A 81 -10.44 13.98 21.73
CA ASP A 81 -11.03 15.01 20.87
C ASP A 81 -10.93 16.42 21.50
N ALA A 82 -11.22 16.54 22.80
CA ALA A 82 -11.10 17.81 23.49
C ALA A 82 -9.65 18.31 23.52
N LEU A 83 -8.71 17.42 23.80
CA LEU A 83 -7.28 17.71 23.80
C LEU A 83 -6.77 18.17 22.42
N LEU A 84 -7.17 17.49 21.35
CA LEU A 84 -6.81 17.87 19.98
C LEU A 84 -7.36 19.24 19.60
N ARG A 85 -8.60 19.56 19.97
CA ARG A 85 -9.22 20.87 19.73
C ARG A 85 -8.51 21.98 20.52
N GLU A 86 -8.17 21.74 21.78
CA GLU A 86 -7.43 22.69 22.60
C GLU A 86 -6.08 23.07 21.97
N HIS A 87 -5.35 22.10 21.40
CA HIS A 87 -4.01 22.34 20.87
C HIS A 87 -3.99 22.81 19.42
N TYR A 88 -4.92 22.33 18.58
CA TYR A 88 -4.80 22.49 17.13
C TYR A 88 -5.99 23.17 16.43
N ALA A 89 -7.05 23.58 17.14
CA ALA A 89 -8.20 24.23 16.50
C ALA A 89 -7.84 25.53 15.75
N ALA A 90 -6.77 26.20 16.15
CA ALA A 90 -6.27 27.43 15.52
C ALA A 90 -5.10 27.19 14.54
N ASP A 91 -4.61 25.97 14.39
CA ASP A 91 -3.52 25.64 13.46
C ASP A 91 -4.07 25.32 12.07
N GLU A 92 -3.89 26.23 11.12
CA GLU A 92 -4.40 26.09 9.74
C GLU A 92 -3.82 24.89 8.99
N ARG A 93 -2.70 24.31 9.45
CA ARG A 93 -2.09 23.09 8.87
C ARG A 93 -2.81 21.83 9.28
N VAL A 94 -3.61 21.88 10.38
CA VAL A 94 -4.29 20.73 10.99
C VAL A 94 -5.77 20.78 10.67
N THR A 95 -6.28 19.69 10.15
CA THR A 95 -7.72 19.47 9.93
C THR A 95 -8.20 18.42 10.92
N LEU A 96 -9.06 18.82 11.87
CA LEU A 96 -9.66 17.90 12.85
C LEU A 96 -11.01 17.37 12.33
N ILE A 97 -11.16 16.05 12.29
CA ILE A 97 -12.40 15.37 11.91
C ILE A 97 -12.81 14.46 13.06
N SER A 98 -13.91 14.76 13.69
CA SER A 98 -14.47 13.91 14.76
C SER A 98 -15.76 13.24 14.28
N GLY A 99 -16.07 12.09 14.83
CA GLY A 99 -17.29 11.37 14.46
C GLY A 99 -17.61 10.19 15.37
N VAL A 100 -18.65 9.45 15.02
CA VAL A 100 -19.01 8.21 15.71
C VAL A 100 -18.01 7.12 15.35
N ASN A 101 -17.68 6.25 16.31
CA ASN A 101 -16.75 5.15 16.13
C ASN A 101 -17.20 4.19 15.01
N GLY A 102 -16.56 4.30 13.85
CA GLY A 102 -16.75 3.45 12.68
C GLY A 102 -15.64 2.41 12.48
N GLY A 103 -14.53 2.51 13.23
CA GLY A 103 -13.32 1.72 13.09
C GLY A 103 -12.33 2.32 12.09
N GLN A 104 -11.14 1.73 12.02
CA GLN A 104 -9.99 2.26 11.28
C GLN A 104 -10.27 2.46 9.78
N LEU A 105 -11.03 1.54 9.15
CA LEU A 105 -11.41 1.70 7.73
C LEU A 105 -12.23 2.98 7.51
N SER A 106 -13.24 3.23 8.36
CA SER A 106 -14.06 4.44 8.32
C SER A 106 -13.22 5.70 8.56
N ALA A 107 -12.29 5.64 9.52
CA ALA A 107 -11.39 6.75 9.82
C ALA A 107 -10.46 7.04 8.62
N PHE A 108 -9.86 6.02 7.98
CA PHE A 108 -9.08 6.19 6.76
C PHE A 108 -9.89 6.81 5.63
N GLN A 109 -11.11 6.35 5.39
CA GLN A 109 -11.99 6.91 4.35
C GLN A 109 -12.25 8.40 4.59
N ARG A 110 -12.59 8.80 5.83
CA ARG A 110 -12.82 10.21 6.19
C ARG A 110 -11.56 11.05 5.96
N GLY A 111 -10.40 10.57 6.41
CA GLY A 111 -9.12 11.26 6.23
C GLY A 111 -8.72 11.41 4.77
N VAL A 112 -8.80 10.32 3.99
CA VAL A 112 -8.44 10.32 2.56
C VAL A 112 -9.38 11.19 1.73
N ASN A 113 -10.67 11.25 2.08
CA ASN A 113 -11.64 12.12 1.39
C ASN A 113 -11.37 13.62 1.66
N ALA A 114 -10.83 13.97 2.83
CA ALA A 114 -10.46 15.34 3.18
C ALA A 114 -9.10 15.76 2.62
N ALA A 115 -8.26 14.81 2.21
CA ALA A 115 -6.90 15.08 1.73
C ALA A 115 -6.87 15.75 0.35
N ARG A 116 -6.02 16.80 0.22
CA ARG A 116 -5.87 17.62 -1.00
C ARG A 116 -4.48 17.55 -1.62
N ALA A 117 -3.62 16.63 -1.17
CA ALA A 117 -2.26 16.46 -1.67
C ALA A 117 -2.17 15.37 -2.75
N GLU A 118 -1.04 15.34 -3.47
CA GLU A 118 -0.73 14.33 -4.46
C GLU A 118 -0.44 12.96 -3.83
N VAL A 119 0.23 12.96 -2.66
CA VAL A 119 0.59 11.76 -1.90
C VAL A 119 -0.04 11.84 -0.51
N ILE A 120 -0.65 10.74 -0.09
CA ILE A 120 -1.19 10.56 1.25
C ILE A 120 -0.28 9.62 2.02
N CYS A 121 0.13 10.03 3.20
CA CYS A 121 0.87 9.24 4.17
C CYS A 121 -0.05 8.93 5.35
N PHE A 122 0.09 7.76 5.94
CA PHE A 122 -0.71 7.33 7.09
C PHE A 122 0.17 7.26 8.34
N LEU A 123 -0.40 7.63 9.48
CA LEU A 123 0.26 7.54 10.79
C LEU A 123 -0.78 7.14 11.83
N ASP A 124 -0.50 6.11 12.60
CA ASP A 124 -1.33 5.73 13.74
C ASP A 124 -1.02 6.67 14.93
N SER A 125 -2.01 6.97 15.76
CA SER A 125 -1.88 7.98 16.80
C SER A 125 -1.00 7.57 17.99
N ASP A 126 -0.55 6.32 18.04
CA ASP A 126 0.41 5.79 19.02
C ASP A 126 1.86 5.74 18.49
N ASP A 127 2.06 6.06 17.20
CA ASP A 127 3.36 6.07 16.54
C ASP A 127 3.91 7.48 16.33
N ARG A 128 5.15 7.60 15.86
CA ARG A 128 5.76 8.86 15.48
C ARG A 128 6.78 8.71 14.36
N TRP A 129 7.09 9.82 13.69
CA TRP A 129 8.12 9.89 12.65
C TRP A 129 9.32 10.73 13.08
N GLU A 130 10.49 10.33 12.62
CA GLU A 130 11.67 11.18 12.64
C GLU A 130 11.53 12.32 11.61
N PRO A 131 12.16 13.49 11.85
CA PRO A 131 11.96 14.69 11.01
C PRO A 131 12.29 14.53 9.53
N ALA A 132 13.07 13.52 9.14
CA ALA A 132 13.51 13.31 7.76
C ALA A 132 12.56 12.44 6.92
N TYR A 133 11.49 11.86 7.49
CA TYR A 133 10.66 10.87 6.80
C TYR A 133 10.05 11.37 5.50
N LEU A 134 9.34 12.51 5.54
CA LEU A 134 8.74 13.09 4.33
C LEU A 134 9.79 13.60 3.33
N ALA A 135 10.98 13.99 3.78
CA ALA A 135 12.07 14.36 2.87
C ALA A 135 12.58 13.11 2.09
N HIS A 136 12.72 11.97 2.74
CA HIS A 136 13.08 10.71 2.05
C HIS A 136 12.02 10.30 1.03
N LEU A 137 10.75 10.34 1.40
CA LEU A 137 9.65 10.04 0.48
C LEU A 137 9.64 11.05 -0.69
N GLY A 138 9.84 12.33 -0.39
CA GLY A 138 9.87 13.38 -1.39
C GLY A 138 10.97 13.18 -2.42
N ALA A 139 12.18 12.85 -1.99
CA ALA A 139 13.29 12.57 -2.91
C ALA A 139 12.96 11.45 -3.92
N LEU A 140 12.18 10.45 -3.50
CA LEU A 140 11.71 9.39 -4.40
C LEU A 140 10.57 9.86 -5.30
N TYR A 141 9.48 10.40 -4.75
CA TYR A 141 8.29 10.77 -5.52
C TYR A 141 8.53 11.91 -6.51
N ASP A 142 9.45 12.82 -6.22
CA ASP A 142 9.83 13.93 -7.11
C ASP A 142 10.56 13.42 -8.36
N THR A 143 11.35 12.33 -8.22
CA THR A 143 12.16 11.77 -9.31
C THR A 143 11.50 10.60 -10.02
N ARG A 144 10.54 9.91 -9.37
CA ARG A 144 9.88 8.70 -9.86
C ARG A 144 8.36 8.88 -9.92
N ALA A 145 7.90 9.52 -11.00
CA ALA A 145 6.46 9.74 -11.21
C ALA A 145 5.65 8.44 -11.41
N ASP A 146 6.34 7.36 -11.79
CA ASP A 146 5.79 6.03 -11.99
C ASP A 146 5.54 5.26 -10.69
N ILE A 147 6.14 5.68 -9.55
CA ILE A 147 5.89 5.03 -8.26
C ILE A 147 4.55 5.50 -7.68
N ASP A 148 3.70 4.55 -7.34
CA ASP A 148 2.35 4.79 -6.83
C ASP A 148 2.22 4.54 -5.33
N PHE A 149 2.93 3.56 -4.80
CA PHE A 149 2.82 3.08 -3.42
C PHE A 149 4.21 2.82 -2.84
N VAL A 150 4.51 3.42 -1.70
CA VAL A 150 5.76 3.22 -0.96
C VAL A 150 5.45 2.72 0.44
N PHE A 151 6.24 1.75 0.91
CA PHE A 151 6.26 1.35 2.30
C PHE A 151 7.69 1.33 2.83
N SER A 152 7.83 1.59 4.13
CA SER A 152 9.13 1.73 4.78
C SER A 152 9.36 0.67 5.85
N ASP A 153 10.58 0.64 6.39
CA ASP A 153 10.93 -0.08 7.58
C ASP A 153 10.38 0.60 8.85
N LEU A 154 10.34 -0.16 9.93
CA LEU A 154 9.85 0.27 11.23
C LEU A 154 10.94 0.04 12.28
N GLN A 155 11.22 1.05 13.08
CA GLN A 155 11.95 0.91 14.33
C GLN A 155 10.93 0.74 15.46
N LEU A 156 10.87 -0.45 16.03
CA LEU A 156 10.05 -0.67 17.23
C LEU A 156 10.67 0.09 18.40
N PHE A 157 9.84 0.63 19.29
CA PHE A 157 10.30 1.33 20.48
C PHE A 157 9.32 1.12 21.64
N ASP A 158 9.66 1.62 22.81
CA ASP A 158 8.99 1.45 24.08
C ASP A 158 9.25 0.06 24.68
N GLN A 159 8.39 -0.93 24.57
CA GLN A 159 8.57 -2.25 25.15
C GLN A 159 9.48 -3.18 24.34
N GLN A 160 9.81 -2.82 23.11
CA GLN A 160 10.72 -3.57 22.24
C GLN A 160 11.64 -2.61 21.49
N ASP A 161 12.89 -3.04 21.25
CA ASP A 161 13.86 -2.31 20.43
C ASP A 161 14.37 -3.24 19.33
N ARG A 162 13.75 -3.14 18.15
CA ARG A 162 14.08 -3.98 17.00
C ARG A 162 13.64 -3.32 15.69
N VAL A 163 14.42 -3.49 14.62
CA VAL A 163 14.04 -3.06 13.28
C VAL A 163 13.23 -4.16 12.59
N MET A 164 12.04 -3.80 12.06
CA MET A 164 11.28 -4.61 11.13
C MET A 164 11.48 -4.07 9.72
N LYS A 165 12.04 -4.87 8.82
CA LYS A 165 12.35 -4.47 7.45
C LYS A 165 11.98 -5.55 6.44
N PHE A 166 11.60 -5.11 5.25
CA PHE A 166 11.36 -5.99 4.11
C PHE A 166 12.67 -6.45 3.47
N HIS A 167 13.64 -5.52 3.36
CA HIS A 167 14.97 -5.72 2.79
C HIS A 167 15.99 -4.76 3.41
N ASP A 168 17.29 -5.00 3.17
CA ASP A 168 18.37 -4.14 3.70
C ASP A 168 18.54 -2.84 2.89
N HIS A 169 18.08 -2.83 1.66
CA HIS A 169 18.12 -1.67 0.76
C HIS A 169 16.79 -1.46 0.04
N ALA A 170 16.65 -0.32 -0.63
CA ALA A 170 15.48 0.03 -1.41
C ALA A 170 15.22 -0.99 -2.53
N VAL A 171 13.96 -1.34 -2.75
CA VAL A 171 13.54 -2.33 -3.74
C VAL A 171 12.39 -1.81 -4.56
N ASP A 172 12.61 -1.69 -5.86
CA ASP A 172 11.52 -1.50 -6.80
C ASP A 172 10.83 -2.84 -7.03
N LEU A 173 9.59 -2.95 -6.52
CA LEU A 173 8.79 -4.17 -6.55
C LEU A 173 7.95 -4.29 -7.83
N GLY A 174 7.91 -3.24 -8.66
CA GLY A 174 7.05 -3.22 -9.83
C GLY A 174 5.60 -3.49 -9.49
N TYR A 175 4.91 -4.20 -10.37
CA TYR A 175 3.55 -4.66 -10.12
C TYR A 175 3.54 -5.96 -9.31
N THR A 176 2.49 -6.15 -8.48
CA THR A 176 2.42 -7.25 -7.51
C THR A 176 1.04 -7.93 -7.48
N ALA A 177 0.18 -7.63 -8.45
CA ALA A 177 -1.21 -8.08 -8.48
C ALA A 177 -1.35 -9.60 -8.49
N ILE A 178 -0.60 -10.29 -9.37
CA ILE A 178 -0.68 -11.75 -9.52
C ILE A 178 -0.14 -12.47 -8.29
N SER A 179 1.00 -12.03 -7.77
CA SER A 179 1.56 -12.63 -6.56
C SER A 179 0.68 -12.39 -5.32
N THR A 180 0.01 -11.24 -5.24
CA THR A 180 -1.00 -10.97 -4.21
C THR A 180 -2.22 -11.84 -4.39
N TYR A 181 -2.81 -11.91 -5.60
CA TYR A 181 -4.01 -12.67 -5.89
C TYR A 181 -3.83 -14.18 -5.64
N VAL A 182 -2.72 -14.76 -6.11
CA VAL A 182 -2.49 -16.23 -6.07
C VAL A 182 -1.92 -16.68 -4.74
N LEU A 183 -1.05 -15.88 -4.11
CA LEU A 183 -0.31 -16.29 -2.89
C LEU A 183 -0.73 -15.51 -1.65
N THR A 184 -1.70 -14.62 -1.74
CA THR A 184 -2.07 -13.68 -0.67
C THR A 184 -0.83 -12.93 -0.14
N GLN A 185 0.09 -12.59 -1.07
CA GLN A 185 1.35 -11.96 -0.68
C GLN A 185 1.11 -10.51 -0.28
N TRP A 186 1.50 -10.18 0.93
CA TRP A 186 1.39 -8.85 1.51
C TRP A 186 2.67 -8.04 1.22
N TYR A 187 2.55 -7.00 0.37
CA TYR A 187 3.62 -6.08 0.01
C TYR A 187 3.35 -4.72 0.64
N GLY A 188 3.63 -4.61 1.92
CA GLY A 188 3.36 -3.42 2.72
C GLY A 188 4.05 -3.46 4.07
N ALA A 189 3.63 -2.55 4.92
CA ALA A 189 4.00 -2.38 6.32
C ALA A 189 2.76 -1.91 7.09
N PRO A 190 2.76 -1.87 8.44
CA PRO A 190 1.74 -1.18 9.21
C PRO A 190 1.51 0.25 8.72
N SER A 191 0.31 0.78 8.96
CA SER A 191 -0.17 2.06 8.43
C SER A 191 0.84 3.20 8.54
N SER A 192 1.53 3.32 9.66
CA SER A 192 2.50 4.40 9.92
C SER A 192 3.71 4.43 8.98
N ALA A 193 3.93 3.36 8.23
CA ALA A 193 4.98 3.27 7.22
C ALA A 193 4.45 3.23 5.78
N LEU A 194 3.20 3.61 5.55
CA LEU A 194 2.57 3.62 4.23
C LEU A 194 2.44 5.03 3.66
N SER A 195 2.78 5.17 2.40
CA SER A 195 2.46 6.34 1.60
C SER A 195 2.06 5.92 0.18
N MET A 196 1.17 6.68 -0.43
CA MET A 196 0.74 6.38 -1.80
C MET A 196 0.15 7.60 -2.49
N ARG A 197 0.14 7.61 -3.82
CA ARG A 197 -0.56 8.65 -4.57
C ARG A 197 -2.04 8.64 -4.23
N ALA A 198 -2.62 9.80 -4.00
CA ALA A 198 -3.97 9.97 -3.47
C ALA A 198 -5.05 9.21 -4.27
N ARG A 199 -4.86 9.09 -5.60
CA ARG A 199 -5.77 8.31 -6.47
C ARG A 199 -5.88 6.85 -6.03
N TRP A 200 -4.75 6.23 -5.62
CA TRP A 200 -4.71 4.83 -5.22
C TRP A 200 -5.30 4.61 -3.83
N ALA A 201 -5.05 5.55 -2.89
CA ALA A 201 -5.70 5.51 -1.58
C ALA A 201 -7.23 5.56 -1.72
N ARG A 202 -7.75 6.50 -2.54
CA ARG A 202 -9.20 6.61 -2.81
C ARG A 202 -9.76 5.35 -3.45
N GLN A 203 -9.10 4.79 -4.46
CA GLN A 203 -9.57 3.55 -5.12
C GLN A 203 -9.53 2.33 -4.19
N ALA A 204 -8.50 2.20 -3.36
CA ALA A 204 -8.36 1.11 -2.42
C ALA A 204 -9.37 1.20 -1.26
N LEU A 205 -9.74 2.40 -0.84
CA LEU A 205 -10.72 2.62 0.23
C LEU A 205 -12.16 2.77 -0.27
N ASP A 206 -12.40 2.73 -1.59
CA ASP A 206 -13.73 2.66 -2.18
C ASP A 206 -14.29 1.24 -2.00
N LEU A 207 -14.75 0.96 -0.81
CA LEU A 207 -15.24 -0.34 -0.35
C LEU A 207 -16.69 -0.21 0.14
N PRO A 208 -17.53 -1.22 -0.12
CA PRO A 208 -18.88 -1.28 0.44
C PRO A 208 -18.90 -1.30 1.97
N ASP A 209 -19.99 -0.81 2.56
CA ASP A 209 -20.17 -0.76 4.03
C ASP A 209 -20.04 -2.12 4.72
N SER A 210 -20.30 -3.22 3.99
CA SER A 210 -20.11 -4.58 4.50
C SER A 210 -18.67 -4.87 4.96
N PHE A 211 -17.68 -4.16 4.42
CA PHE A 211 -16.28 -4.27 4.83
C PHE A 211 -15.96 -3.52 6.12
N GLN A 212 -16.76 -2.53 6.52
CA GLN A 212 -16.55 -1.72 7.73
C GLN A 212 -16.45 -2.59 9.00
N ARG A 213 -17.31 -3.62 9.12
CA ARG A 213 -17.29 -4.51 10.29
C ARG A 213 -16.05 -5.39 10.32
N THR A 214 -15.61 -5.87 9.15
CA THR A 214 -14.46 -6.77 9.03
C THR A 214 -13.14 -6.03 9.29
N TRP A 215 -13.02 -4.80 8.78
CA TRP A 215 -11.79 -4.01 8.81
C TRP A 215 -11.88 -2.84 9.79
N ARG A 216 -12.54 -3.06 10.95
CA ARG A 216 -12.52 -2.12 12.07
C ARG A 216 -11.12 -1.91 12.64
N LEU A 217 -10.28 -2.94 12.55
CA LEU A 217 -8.84 -2.94 12.87
C LEU A 217 -8.09 -3.47 11.65
N SER A 218 -6.81 -3.13 11.55
CA SER A 218 -5.92 -3.56 10.46
C SER A 218 -6.43 -3.19 9.06
N ALA A 219 -7.02 -2.00 8.92
CA ALA A 219 -7.50 -1.47 7.63
C ALA A 219 -6.37 -1.12 6.66
N ASP A 220 -5.12 -1.13 7.10
CA ASP A 220 -3.91 -1.15 6.27
C ASP A 220 -3.94 -2.27 5.21
N ASN A 221 -4.57 -3.42 5.54
CA ASN A 221 -4.80 -4.49 4.57
C ASN A 221 -5.62 -4.04 3.36
N CYS A 222 -6.61 -3.16 3.56
CA CYS A 222 -7.39 -2.60 2.46
C CYS A 222 -6.51 -1.78 1.51
N LEU A 223 -5.59 -0.97 2.05
CA LEU A 223 -4.64 -0.19 1.27
C LEU A 223 -3.62 -1.10 0.57
N VAL A 224 -3.02 -2.05 1.30
CA VAL A 224 -1.95 -2.88 0.79
C VAL A 224 -2.46 -3.85 -0.29
N PHE A 225 -3.52 -4.62 -0.02
CA PHE A 225 -4.08 -5.55 -0.99
C PHE A 225 -4.79 -4.81 -2.13
N GLY A 226 -5.53 -3.74 -1.81
CA GLY A 226 -6.21 -2.93 -2.81
C GLY A 226 -5.23 -2.35 -3.82
N CYS A 227 -4.21 -1.63 -3.39
CA CYS A 227 -3.20 -1.07 -4.28
C CYS A 227 -2.45 -2.15 -5.07
N SER A 228 -2.16 -3.33 -4.47
CA SER A 228 -1.52 -4.43 -5.21
C SER A 228 -2.39 -4.93 -6.36
N VAL A 229 -3.65 -5.28 -6.07
CA VAL A 229 -4.54 -5.94 -7.05
C VAL A 229 -5.04 -4.95 -8.10
N LEU A 230 -5.29 -3.70 -7.71
CA LEU A 230 -5.71 -2.64 -8.63
C LEU A 230 -4.58 -2.17 -9.57
N GLY A 231 -3.32 -2.57 -9.33
CA GLY A 231 -2.22 -2.33 -10.26
C GLY A 231 -1.32 -1.14 -9.92
N ALA A 232 -1.20 -0.76 -8.66
CA ALA A 232 -0.23 0.24 -8.23
C ALA A 232 1.20 -0.28 -8.33
N HIS A 233 2.12 0.56 -8.84
CA HIS A 233 3.56 0.30 -8.84
C HIS A 233 4.11 0.48 -7.43
N LYS A 234 4.66 -0.58 -6.85
CA LYS A 234 5.11 -0.60 -5.46
C LYS A 234 6.61 -0.48 -5.30
N TYR A 235 7.00 0.23 -4.26
CA TYR A 235 8.39 0.45 -3.91
C TYR A 235 8.60 0.27 -2.39
N TYR A 236 9.68 -0.37 -2.00
CA TYR A 236 10.13 -0.43 -0.62
C TYR A 236 11.29 0.55 -0.43
N LEU A 237 11.18 1.44 0.54
CA LEU A 237 12.19 2.44 0.88
C LEU A 237 12.55 2.35 2.36
N PRO A 238 13.70 1.76 2.74
CA PRO A 238 14.15 1.80 4.13
C PRO A 238 14.60 3.22 4.47
N THR A 239 13.88 3.87 5.38
CA THR A 239 14.14 5.24 5.80
C THR A 239 14.78 5.34 7.18
N GLY A 240 14.56 4.31 8.03
CA GLY A 240 14.92 4.34 9.45
C GLY A 240 14.12 5.38 10.27
N CYS A 241 13.06 5.96 9.69
CA CYS A 241 12.39 7.13 10.24
C CYS A 241 11.03 6.86 10.87
N VAL A 242 10.48 5.65 10.74
CA VAL A 242 9.18 5.32 11.32
C VAL A 242 9.38 4.63 12.66
N ARG A 243 8.90 5.27 13.74
CA ARG A 243 8.91 4.77 15.11
C ARG A 243 7.58 4.13 15.41
N TYR A 244 7.56 2.81 15.51
CA TYR A 244 6.37 2.00 15.80
C TYR A 244 6.36 1.62 17.28
N ARG A 245 5.37 2.11 18.02
CA ARG A 245 5.29 1.90 19.48
C ARG A 245 4.74 0.53 19.80
N ILE A 246 5.38 -0.17 20.73
CA ILE A 246 4.88 -1.43 21.30
C ILE A 246 4.44 -1.15 22.73
N HIS A 247 3.14 -1.30 22.99
CA HIS A 247 2.52 -1.17 24.31
C HIS A 247 1.45 -2.27 24.49
N GLY A 248 0.98 -2.47 25.73
CA GLY A 248 0.09 -3.60 26.07
C GLY A 248 -1.29 -3.59 25.38
N ALA A 249 -1.67 -2.49 24.73
CA ALA A 249 -2.95 -2.32 24.02
C ALA A 249 -2.84 -2.38 22.48
N ASN A 250 -1.67 -2.73 21.91
CA ASN A 250 -1.55 -2.90 20.46
C ASN A 250 -2.47 -4.03 19.98
N GLY A 251 -3.42 -3.71 19.11
CA GLY A 251 -4.45 -4.64 18.66
C GLY A 251 -3.94 -5.87 17.89
N TRP A 252 -2.75 -5.81 17.30
CA TRP A 252 -2.21 -6.87 16.45
C TRP A 252 -1.24 -7.84 17.17
N TRP A 253 -0.54 -7.38 18.22
CA TRP A 253 0.53 -8.15 18.87
C TRP A 253 0.05 -9.15 19.93
N SER A 254 -1.20 -9.07 20.36
CA SER A 254 -1.65 -9.72 21.61
C SER A 254 -2.35 -11.07 21.43
N ASN A 255 -2.68 -11.53 20.20
CA ASN A 255 -3.53 -12.70 20.00
C ASN A 255 -3.13 -13.55 18.78
N GLU A 256 -2.09 -14.37 18.92
CA GLU A 256 -1.83 -15.43 17.93
C GLU A 256 -2.63 -16.69 18.29
N SER A 257 -3.62 -17.03 17.48
CA SER A 257 -4.32 -18.31 17.57
C SER A 257 -4.59 -18.89 16.17
N PRO A 258 -4.61 -20.23 15.99
CA PRO A 258 -4.93 -20.85 14.71
C PRO A 258 -6.28 -20.41 14.14
N ARG A 259 -7.25 -20.12 15.03
CA ARG A 259 -8.56 -19.61 14.63
C ARG A 259 -8.45 -18.21 14.04
N LEU A 260 -7.69 -17.33 14.67
CA LEU A 260 -7.50 -15.94 14.18
C LEU A 260 -6.73 -15.93 12.87
N GLU A 261 -5.70 -16.76 12.74
CA GLU A 261 -4.95 -16.93 11.50
C GLU A 261 -5.87 -17.38 10.36
N TYR A 262 -6.76 -18.35 10.61
CA TYR A 262 -7.74 -18.81 9.63
C TYR A 262 -8.68 -17.68 9.21
N ILE A 263 -9.27 -16.95 10.19
CA ILE A 263 -10.17 -15.82 9.93
C ILE A 263 -9.43 -14.76 9.10
N ASN A 264 -8.21 -14.37 9.48
CA ASN A 264 -7.42 -13.37 8.77
C ASN A 264 -7.12 -13.79 7.32
N LYS A 265 -6.82 -15.06 7.08
CA LYS A 265 -6.64 -15.59 5.72
C LYS A 265 -7.91 -15.55 4.91
N MET A 266 -9.04 -15.92 5.48
CA MET A 266 -10.34 -15.92 4.80
C MET A 266 -10.80 -14.50 4.47
N THR A 267 -10.69 -13.57 5.42
CA THR A 267 -11.07 -12.15 5.22
C THR A 267 -10.15 -11.46 4.22
N SER A 268 -8.85 -11.72 4.27
CA SER A 268 -7.89 -11.22 3.28
C SER A 268 -8.18 -11.77 1.89
N SER A 269 -8.51 -13.07 1.78
CA SER A 269 -8.89 -13.67 0.50
C SER A 269 -10.16 -13.04 -0.08
N ALA A 270 -11.19 -12.80 0.75
CA ALA A 270 -12.42 -12.14 0.33
C ALA A 270 -12.17 -10.70 -0.15
N LEU A 271 -11.31 -9.96 0.54
CA LEU A 271 -10.91 -8.61 0.17
C LEU A 271 -10.16 -8.59 -1.17
N ILE A 272 -9.19 -9.50 -1.36
CA ILE A 272 -8.45 -9.65 -2.61
C ILE A 272 -9.40 -10.00 -3.76
N GLN A 273 -10.36 -10.93 -3.55
CA GLN A 273 -11.36 -11.30 -4.57
C GLN A 273 -12.26 -10.10 -4.94
N HIS A 274 -12.64 -9.29 -3.96
CA HIS A 274 -13.40 -8.06 -4.22
C HIS A 274 -12.66 -7.12 -5.18
N TYR A 275 -11.37 -6.83 -4.92
CA TYR A 275 -10.58 -5.98 -5.82
C TYR A 275 -10.32 -6.66 -7.18
N ALA A 276 -10.09 -7.97 -7.19
CA ALA A 276 -9.88 -8.73 -8.41
C ALA A 276 -11.10 -8.65 -9.35
N ALA A 277 -12.30 -8.75 -8.79
CA ALA A 277 -13.54 -8.59 -9.56
C ALA A 277 -13.66 -7.20 -10.20
N ARG A 278 -13.20 -6.14 -9.53
CA ARG A 278 -13.22 -4.75 -10.07
C ARG A 278 -12.33 -4.58 -11.31
N VAL A 279 -11.29 -5.37 -11.44
CA VAL A 279 -10.34 -5.29 -12.58
C VAL A 279 -10.45 -6.50 -13.52
N GLY A 280 -11.48 -7.33 -13.37
CA GLY A 280 -11.69 -8.52 -14.20
C GLY A 280 -10.59 -9.57 -14.07
N MET A 281 -9.90 -9.63 -12.92
CA MET A 281 -8.83 -10.60 -12.67
C MET A 281 -9.40 -11.91 -12.16
N GLY A 282 -9.09 -13.02 -12.86
CA GLY A 282 -9.46 -14.37 -12.47
C GLY A 282 -8.23 -15.28 -12.29
N PRO A 283 -8.45 -16.57 -12.01
CA PRO A 283 -7.38 -17.57 -11.77
C PRO A 283 -6.40 -17.73 -12.93
N GLU A 284 -6.81 -17.41 -14.15
CA GLU A 284 -6.00 -17.42 -15.38
C GLU A 284 -4.88 -16.39 -15.36
N CYS A 285 -4.95 -15.35 -14.51
CA CYS A 285 -3.92 -14.32 -14.38
C CYS A 285 -2.53 -14.92 -14.06
N ILE A 286 -2.49 -16.11 -13.46
CA ILE A 286 -1.24 -16.84 -13.18
C ILE A 286 -0.42 -17.07 -14.45
N GLU A 287 -1.06 -17.09 -15.64
CA GLU A 287 -0.37 -17.21 -16.92
C GLU A 287 0.56 -16.04 -17.21
N PHE A 288 0.31 -14.88 -16.63
CA PHE A 288 1.11 -13.65 -16.79
C PHE A 288 2.17 -13.46 -15.70
N SER A 289 2.38 -14.45 -14.78
CA SER A 289 3.35 -14.34 -13.69
C SER A 289 4.76 -13.97 -14.15
N LYS A 290 5.21 -14.47 -15.32
CA LYS A 290 6.51 -14.10 -15.88
C LYS A 290 6.53 -12.63 -16.28
N LEU A 291 5.47 -12.09 -16.86
CA LEU A 291 5.38 -10.69 -17.25
C LEU A 291 5.42 -9.78 -16.02
N GLU A 292 4.66 -10.12 -14.97
CA GLU A 292 4.73 -9.37 -13.71
C GLU A 292 6.14 -9.40 -13.11
N PHE A 293 6.84 -10.54 -13.14
CA PHE A 293 8.23 -10.60 -12.70
C PHE A 293 9.15 -9.68 -13.51
N MET A 294 8.91 -9.53 -14.81
CA MET A 294 9.71 -8.68 -15.67
C MET A 294 9.59 -7.18 -15.38
N THR A 295 8.55 -6.75 -14.66
CA THR A 295 8.37 -5.36 -14.20
C THR A 295 9.31 -4.99 -13.04
N LYS A 296 10.02 -5.95 -12.45
CA LYS A 296 10.92 -5.75 -11.32
C LYS A 296 12.35 -5.53 -11.83
N PRO A 297 12.94 -4.31 -11.66
CA PRO A 297 14.26 -4.03 -12.23
C PRO A 297 15.38 -4.87 -11.60
N ARG A 298 15.39 -4.97 -10.25
CA ARG A 298 16.39 -5.71 -9.46
C ARG A 298 15.70 -6.52 -8.36
N PRO A 299 15.01 -7.64 -8.71
CA PRO A 299 14.25 -8.41 -7.74
C PRO A 299 15.17 -9.10 -6.73
N PRO A 300 14.89 -9.00 -5.41
CA PRO A 300 15.55 -9.79 -4.40
C PRO A 300 15.36 -11.29 -4.64
N TRP A 301 16.27 -12.11 -4.10
CA TRP A 301 16.19 -13.57 -4.31
C TRP A 301 14.90 -14.20 -3.78
N LYS A 302 14.36 -13.64 -2.69
CA LYS A 302 13.08 -14.04 -2.13
C LYS A 302 11.93 -13.84 -3.15
N GLU A 303 11.95 -12.71 -3.88
CA GLU A 303 11.02 -12.44 -4.97
C GLU A 303 11.23 -13.41 -6.13
N THR A 304 12.46 -13.61 -6.57
CA THR A 304 12.80 -14.55 -7.66
C THR A 304 12.24 -15.95 -7.35
N LYS A 305 12.47 -16.48 -6.14
CA LYS A 305 11.93 -17.78 -5.70
C LYS A 305 10.38 -17.80 -5.69
N ARG A 306 9.75 -16.70 -5.29
CA ARG A 306 8.29 -16.57 -5.28
C ARG A 306 7.70 -16.73 -6.68
N TYR A 307 8.28 -16.05 -7.68
CA TYR A 307 7.81 -16.15 -9.06
C TYR A 307 8.14 -17.48 -9.72
N VAL A 308 9.23 -18.14 -9.35
CA VAL A 308 9.46 -19.54 -9.74
C VAL A 308 8.33 -20.42 -9.22
N ARG A 309 7.94 -20.28 -7.95
CA ARG A 309 6.80 -21.03 -7.37
C ARG A 309 5.50 -20.77 -8.14
N LEU A 310 5.18 -19.50 -8.47
CA LEU A 310 4.00 -19.14 -9.26
C LEU A 310 3.98 -19.84 -10.61
N VAL A 311 5.09 -19.80 -11.34
CA VAL A 311 5.20 -20.46 -12.66
C VAL A 311 5.03 -21.99 -12.55
N MET A 312 5.51 -22.60 -11.47
CA MET A 312 5.37 -24.03 -11.24
C MET A 312 3.92 -24.43 -10.90
N MET A 313 3.08 -23.53 -10.39
CA MET A 313 1.66 -23.77 -10.11
C MET A 313 0.78 -23.74 -11.36
N ARG A 314 1.28 -23.25 -12.51
CA ARG A 314 0.51 -23.14 -13.76
C ARG A 314 0.09 -24.50 -14.30
N ARG A 315 -1.05 -24.52 -15.02
CA ARG A 315 -1.57 -25.73 -15.71
C ARG A 315 -1.03 -25.82 -17.14
N VAL A 316 0.29 -25.90 -17.29
CA VAL A 316 0.98 -26.08 -18.60
C VAL A 316 1.91 -27.28 -18.55
N SER A 317 2.42 -27.72 -19.72
CA SER A 317 3.34 -28.86 -19.78
C SER A 317 4.58 -28.64 -18.89
N PRO A 318 5.15 -29.74 -18.31
CA PRO A 318 6.33 -29.64 -17.45
C PRO A 318 7.49 -28.90 -18.11
N TRP A 319 7.72 -29.12 -19.40
CA TRP A 319 8.79 -28.46 -20.16
C TRP A 319 8.64 -26.93 -20.17
N ARG A 320 7.45 -26.41 -20.44
CA ARG A 320 7.18 -24.96 -20.41
C ARG A 320 7.31 -24.36 -19.02
N LYS A 321 6.98 -25.12 -17.96
CA LYS A 321 7.24 -24.70 -16.56
C LYS A 321 8.73 -24.51 -16.31
N TRP A 322 9.53 -25.52 -16.68
CA TRP A 322 10.98 -25.50 -16.50
C TRP A 322 11.64 -24.39 -17.29
N GLU A 323 11.31 -24.21 -18.57
CA GLU A 323 11.83 -23.11 -19.40
C GLU A 323 11.61 -21.75 -18.73
N ARG A 324 10.39 -21.49 -18.27
CA ARG A 324 10.04 -20.20 -17.63
C ARG A 324 10.70 -20.03 -16.26
N ALA A 325 10.76 -21.08 -15.46
CA ALA A 325 11.47 -21.07 -14.17
C ALA A 325 12.97 -20.77 -14.36
N VAL A 326 13.62 -21.43 -15.34
CA VAL A 326 15.04 -21.16 -15.68
C VAL A 326 15.23 -19.71 -16.15
N ASN A 327 14.33 -19.17 -16.96
CA ASN A 327 14.41 -17.78 -17.41
C ASN A 327 14.30 -16.79 -16.24
N ILE A 328 13.39 -17.03 -15.29
CA ILE A 328 13.24 -16.22 -14.08
C ILE A 328 14.51 -16.31 -13.22
N LEU A 329 15.05 -17.52 -13.00
CA LEU A 329 16.26 -17.74 -12.21
C LEU A 329 17.47 -17.05 -12.84
N ARG A 330 17.67 -17.19 -14.16
CA ARG A 330 18.75 -16.53 -14.91
C ARG A 330 18.67 -15.01 -14.81
N ARG A 331 17.47 -14.42 -14.95
CA ARG A 331 17.28 -12.99 -14.79
C ARG A 331 17.54 -12.54 -13.36
N GLY A 332 16.96 -13.20 -12.36
CA GLY A 332 17.20 -12.88 -10.96
C GLY A 332 18.68 -12.99 -10.55
N TRP A 333 19.43 -13.90 -11.19
CA TRP A 333 20.87 -14.02 -10.97
C TRP A 333 21.68 -12.92 -11.65
N ARG A 334 21.37 -12.59 -12.93
CA ARG A 334 22.06 -11.53 -13.70
C ARG A 334 21.86 -10.13 -13.09
N LEU A 335 20.74 -9.88 -12.44
CA LEU A 335 20.40 -8.56 -11.90
C LEU A 335 20.89 -8.36 -10.44
N ARG A 336 21.64 -9.33 -9.91
CA ARG A 336 22.25 -9.27 -8.57
C ARG A 336 23.60 -8.54 -8.51
N GLY A 337 24.25 -8.37 -9.67
CA GLY A 337 25.56 -7.73 -9.78
C GLY A 337 25.40 -6.17 -9.73
#